data_5aa688c5355c61e4c7040a0a2b13177d
#
_entry.id   5aa688c5355c61e4c7040a0a2b13177d
#
_cell.length_a   1.000
_cell.length_b   1.000
_cell.length_c   1.000
_cell.angle_alpha   90.00
_cell.angle_beta   90.00
_cell.angle_gamma   90.00
#
_symmetry.space_group_name_H-M   'P 1'
#
loop_
_entity.id
_entity.type
_entity.pdbx_description
1 polymer ?
#
loop_
_entity_poly.entity_id
_entity_poly.type
_entity_poly.pdbx_seq_one_letter_code
_entity_poly.pdbx_strand_id
1 'polypeptide(L)'
;MEVQAEKNIHLTGRGIDAELAGDLHITGENLNVTTAGTLKANKGKFSFAGKDFKITEGEVYFTKGDSFINLTSNLDLNELNVTMTFRGSFRSPQLNFQSNPPLATSSILARILFNKDVSELNASQAGQLAYTIISLSGNSGPSILETIHKNLGIDRLGISANEETGKVSVQIGKYLTEGVMITLSQSTEHSHVIVEVELKEGFVLQAETHFNDQGKYIFKWNKNY
;
A
#
# COMPACT_ATOMS: atom_id res chain seq x y z
N MET A 1 11.96 6.66 -35.83
CA MET A 1 11.44 8.00 -35.51
C MET A 1 12.15 8.49 -34.26
N GLU A 2 12.77 9.64 -34.35
CA GLU A 2 13.44 10.28 -33.22
C GLU A 2 12.48 11.36 -32.71
N VAL A 3 12.22 11.36 -31.41
CA VAL A 3 11.42 12.38 -30.76
C VAL A 3 12.33 13.08 -29.76
N GLN A 4 12.73 14.30 -30.11
CA GLN A 4 13.43 15.18 -29.19
C GLN A 4 12.42 16.18 -28.64
N ALA A 5 12.28 16.21 -27.34
CA ALA A 5 11.45 17.17 -26.65
C ALA A 5 12.27 17.90 -25.59
N GLU A 6 12.85 19.02 -25.96
CA GLU A 6 13.64 19.86 -25.06
C GLU A 6 12.83 20.38 -23.88
N LYS A 7 11.52 20.53 -24.02
CA LYS A 7 10.56 20.95 -22.98
C LYS A 7 9.14 20.54 -23.37
N ASN A 8 8.26 20.39 -22.33
CA ASN A 8 6.79 20.31 -22.49
C ASN A 8 6.22 18.95 -22.87
N ILE A 9 6.81 17.86 -22.41
CA ILE A 9 6.06 16.60 -22.34
C ILE A 9 5.23 16.65 -21.06
N HIS A 10 3.91 16.76 -21.17
CA HIS A 10 3.02 16.69 -20.03
C HIS A 10 2.59 15.23 -19.79
N LEU A 11 2.91 14.69 -18.63
CA LEU A 11 2.47 13.39 -18.18
C LEU A 11 1.37 13.57 -17.12
N THR A 12 0.14 13.20 -17.47
CA THR A 12 -1.00 13.25 -16.56
C THR A 12 -1.69 11.90 -16.48
N GLY A 13 -2.06 11.49 -15.28
CA GLY A 13 -2.81 10.28 -15.04
C GLY A 13 -2.28 9.47 -13.85
N ARG A 14 -3.13 8.60 -13.30
CA ARG A 14 -2.82 7.75 -12.14
C ARG A 14 -2.19 8.48 -10.95
N GLY A 15 -2.64 9.70 -10.70
CA GLY A 15 -2.11 10.54 -9.62
C GLY A 15 -0.84 11.33 -9.98
N ILE A 16 -0.28 11.17 -11.16
CA ILE A 16 0.89 11.94 -11.64
C ILE A 16 0.42 13.11 -12.46
N ASP A 17 1.02 14.27 -12.21
CA ASP A 17 0.90 15.47 -13.02
C ASP A 17 2.30 16.11 -13.07
N ALA A 18 3.03 15.88 -14.16
CA ALA A 18 4.42 16.25 -14.27
C ALA A 18 4.77 16.79 -15.67
N GLU A 19 5.68 17.75 -15.69
CA GLU A 19 6.31 18.24 -16.90
C GLU A 19 7.70 17.59 -17.06
N LEU A 20 7.87 16.91 -18.17
CA LEU A 20 9.08 16.16 -18.48
C LEU A 20 9.82 16.80 -19.65
N ALA A 21 11.13 16.58 -19.67
CA ALA A 21 12.00 16.89 -20.80
C ALA A 21 12.98 15.73 -21.04
N GLY A 22 13.45 15.58 -22.26
CA GLY A 22 14.45 14.57 -22.59
C GLY A 22 14.36 14.07 -24.02
N ASP A 23 15.16 13.07 -24.31
CA ASP A 23 15.30 12.50 -25.65
C ASP A 23 14.81 11.06 -25.65
N LEU A 24 13.93 10.74 -26.61
CA LEU A 24 13.43 9.41 -26.83
C LEU A 24 13.66 8.98 -28.28
N HIS A 25 14.33 7.87 -28.46
CA HIS A 25 14.47 7.18 -29.73
C HIS A 25 13.45 6.05 -29.81
N ILE A 26 12.49 6.19 -30.71
CA ILE A 26 11.45 5.19 -30.94
C ILE A 26 11.77 4.51 -32.27
N THR A 27 12.06 3.21 -32.20
CA THR A 27 12.36 2.36 -33.37
C THR A 27 11.42 1.17 -33.38
N GLY A 28 11.06 0.71 -34.58
CA GLY A 28 10.23 -0.48 -34.76
C GLY A 28 9.30 -0.37 -35.94
N GLU A 29 8.78 -1.51 -36.34
CA GLU A 29 7.77 -1.65 -37.38
C GLU A 29 6.53 -2.37 -36.83
N ASN A 30 5.35 -1.91 -37.25
CA ASN A 30 4.06 -2.44 -36.81
C ASN A 30 3.88 -2.39 -35.28
N LEU A 31 3.65 -3.54 -34.62
CA LEU A 31 3.41 -3.65 -33.18
C LEU A 31 4.69 -3.83 -32.33
N ASN A 32 5.85 -3.99 -32.97
CA ASN A 32 7.12 -4.17 -32.29
C ASN A 32 7.87 -2.82 -32.18
N VAL A 33 7.43 -2.00 -31.23
CA VAL A 33 8.05 -0.71 -30.95
C VAL A 33 9.03 -0.84 -29.79
N THR A 34 10.24 -0.34 -30.00
CA THR A 34 11.27 -0.25 -28.96
C THR A 34 11.56 1.21 -28.67
N THR A 35 11.54 1.54 -27.38
CA THR A 35 11.85 2.88 -26.92
C THR A 35 13.17 2.85 -26.15
N ALA A 36 14.03 3.83 -26.43
CA ALA A 36 15.28 4.03 -25.71
C ALA A 36 15.48 5.53 -25.47
N GLY A 37 16.03 5.88 -24.30
CA GLY A 37 16.28 7.28 -23.95
C GLY A 37 15.98 7.60 -22.50
N THR A 38 16.03 8.87 -22.15
CA THR A 38 15.82 9.34 -20.79
C THR A 38 14.86 10.52 -20.76
N LEU A 39 13.88 10.48 -19.91
CA LEU A 39 13.03 11.60 -19.55
C LEU A 39 13.31 12.04 -18.12
N LYS A 40 13.42 13.34 -17.90
CA LYS A 40 13.59 13.97 -16.59
C LYS A 40 12.40 14.84 -16.25
N ALA A 41 11.94 14.75 -15.02
CA ALA A 41 10.89 15.63 -14.51
C ALA A 41 11.49 16.99 -14.14
N ASN A 42 11.00 18.05 -14.75
CA ASN A 42 11.37 19.42 -14.42
C ASN A 42 10.58 19.92 -13.21
N LYS A 43 9.30 19.57 -13.16
CA LYS A 43 8.39 19.87 -12.07
C LYS A 43 7.20 18.93 -12.12
N GLY A 44 6.51 18.77 -11.00
CA GLY A 44 5.30 17.99 -10.97
C GLY A 44 4.87 17.63 -9.55
N LYS A 45 3.78 16.90 -9.51
CA LYS A 45 3.24 16.34 -8.28
C LYS A 45 2.77 14.90 -8.50
N PHE A 46 2.81 14.16 -7.43
CA PHE A 46 2.24 12.82 -7.33
C PHE A 46 1.21 12.79 -6.21
N SER A 47 -0.03 12.48 -6.53
CA SER A 47 -1.11 12.40 -5.57
C SER A 47 -1.20 10.98 -5.01
N PHE A 48 -1.05 10.84 -3.71
CA PHE A 48 -1.16 9.58 -2.97
C PHE A 48 -2.03 9.78 -1.74
N ALA A 49 -3.05 8.94 -1.56
CA ALA A 49 -3.99 9.01 -0.43
C ALA A 49 -4.62 10.40 -0.23
N GLY A 50 -4.91 11.12 -1.31
CA GLY A 50 -5.47 12.48 -1.26
C GLY A 50 -4.47 13.57 -0.85
N LYS A 51 -3.19 13.25 -0.76
CA LYS A 51 -2.11 14.20 -0.52
C LYS A 51 -1.25 14.37 -1.75
N ASP A 52 -0.84 15.60 -2.05
CA ASP A 52 0.01 15.93 -3.20
C ASP A 52 1.48 16.00 -2.77
N PHE A 53 2.26 15.06 -3.24
CA PHE A 53 3.72 15.04 -3.10
C PHE A 53 4.34 15.84 -4.22
N LYS A 54 5.14 16.84 -3.90
CA LYS A 54 5.89 17.61 -4.87
C LYS A 54 7.08 16.81 -5.38
N ILE A 55 7.16 16.58 -6.68
CA ILE A 55 8.30 15.92 -7.31
C ILE A 55 9.50 16.85 -7.24
N THR A 56 10.59 16.37 -6.63
CA THR A 56 11.87 17.08 -6.51
C THR A 56 12.91 16.54 -7.46
N GLU A 57 12.87 15.25 -7.74
CA GLU A 57 13.71 14.56 -8.71
C GLU A 57 12.88 13.51 -9.42
N GLY A 58 13.05 13.37 -10.71
CA GLY A 58 12.36 12.34 -11.47
C GLY A 58 13.12 12.03 -12.75
N GLU A 59 13.45 10.77 -12.93
CA GLU A 59 14.08 10.28 -14.17
C GLU A 59 13.44 8.95 -14.57
N VAL A 60 13.21 8.80 -15.84
CA VAL A 60 12.75 7.55 -16.44
C VAL A 60 13.74 7.17 -17.55
N TYR A 61 14.32 6.01 -17.41
CA TYR A 61 15.25 5.42 -18.38
C TYR A 61 14.55 4.34 -19.17
N PHE A 62 14.41 4.56 -20.46
CA PHE A 62 13.86 3.58 -21.40
C PHE A 62 14.99 2.80 -22.05
N THR A 63 14.93 1.48 -21.99
CA THR A 63 15.89 0.58 -22.65
C THR A 63 15.15 -0.46 -23.49
N LYS A 64 15.87 -1.14 -24.37
CA LYS A 64 15.28 -2.17 -25.26
C LYS A 64 14.68 -3.37 -24.53
N GLY A 65 15.04 -3.62 -23.26
CA GLY A 65 14.59 -4.81 -22.53
C GLY A 65 13.69 -4.48 -21.33
N ASP A 66 14.05 -3.45 -20.60
CA ASP A 66 13.31 -3.02 -19.40
C ASP A 66 13.46 -1.48 -19.24
N SER A 67 12.57 -0.88 -18.52
CA SER A 67 12.62 0.55 -18.23
C SER A 67 12.70 0.77 -16.74
N PHE A 68 13.41 1.80 -16.32
CA PHE A 68 13.68 2.08 -14.93
C PHE A 68 13.17 3.46 -14.56
N ILE A 69 12.70 3.59 -13.34
CA ILE A 69 12.25 4.85 -12.77
C ILE A 69 13.07 5.18 -11.52
N ASN A 70 13.39 6.44 -11.36
CA ASN A 70 13.91 7.02 -10.14
C ASN A 70 13.15 8.32 -9.87
N LEU A 71 12.25 8.29 -8.91
CA LEU A 71 11.40 9.42 -8.53
C LEU A 71 11.58 9.71 -7.06
N THR A 72 11.86 10.96 -6.72
CA THR A 72 11.84 11.48 -5.36
C THR A 72 10.81 12.59 -5.26
N SER A 73 9.97 12.52 -4.24
CA SER A 73 8.93 13.52 -4.00
C SER A 73 8.76 13.79 -2.52
N ASN A 74 8.38 15.03 -2.18
CA ASN A 74 8.25 15.48 -0.81
C ASN A 74 6.84 15.96 -0.51
N LEU A 75 6.40 15.68 0.71
CA LEU A 75 5.15 16.14 1.30
C LEU A 75 5.42 16.76 2.66
N ASP A 76 4.93 17.99 2.85
CA ASP A 76 4.97 18.68 4.13
C ASP A 76 3.65 18.45 4.89
N LEU A 77 3.74 17.82 6.05
CA LEU A 77 2.63 17.60 6.97
C LEU A 77 2.91 18.33 8.28
N ASN A 78 2.58 19.62 8.34
CA ASN A 78 2.80 20.46 9.53
C ASN A 78 4.21 20.31 10.13
N GLU A 79 4.38 19.37 11.08
CA GLU A 79 5.63 19.11 11.79
C GLU A 79 6.45 17.94 11.21
N LEU A 80 6.01 17.35 10.11
CA LEU A 80 6.62 16.17 9.49
C LEU A 80 6.85 16.38 8.00
N ASN A 81 8.12 16.39 7.61
CA ASN A 81 8.49 16.34 6.20
C ASN A 81 8.63 14.88 5.76
N VAL A 82 7.86 14.47 4.78
CA VAL A 82 7.90 13.11 4.24
C VAL A 82 8.55 13.12 2.87
N THR A 83 9.57 12.29 2.70
CA THR A 83 10.19 12.00 1.41
C THR A 83 9.75 10.61 0.95
N MET A 84 9.16 10.54 -0.23
CA MET A 84 8.80 9.31 -0.89
C MET A 84 9.75 9.10 -2.07
N THR A 85 10.36 7.92 -2.15
CA THR A 85 11.19 7.49 -3.28
C THR A 85 10.57 6.29 -3.96
N PHE A 86 10.51 6.35 -5.29
CA PHE A 86 10.01 5.27 -6.14
C PHE A 86 11.12 4.91 -7.12
N ARG A 87 11.72 3.72 -6.97
CA ARG A 87 12.92 3.30 -7.71
C ARG A 87 12.81 1.89 -8.23
N GLY A 88 13.48 1.63 -9.35
CA GLY A 88 13.64 0.28 -9.90
C GLY A 88 13.07 0.11 -11.28
N SER A 89 12.95 -1.15 -11.70
CA SER A 89 12.33 -1.52 -12.97
C SER A 89 10.82 -1.23 -12.95
N PHE A 90 10.23 -0.90 -14.08
CA PHE A 90 8.78 -0.78 -14.22
C PHE A 90 8.03 -2.06 -13.87
N ARG A 91 8.68 -3.21 -13.97
CA ARG A 91 8.10 -4.51 -13.61
C ARG A 91 8.10 -4.79 -12.12
N SER A 92 9.07 -4.23 -11.40
CA SER A 92 9.25 -4.45 -9.96
C SER A 92 9.75 -3.16 -9.30
N PRO A 93 8.93 -2.13 -9.22
CA PRO A 93 9.30 -0.87 -8.58
C PRO A 93 9.32 -1.04 -7.05
N GLN A 94 10.23 -0.33 -6.41
CA GLN A 94 10.33 -0.26 -4.95
C GLN A 94 9.90 1.12 -4.47
N LEU A 95 8.95 1.15 -3.56
CA LEU A 95 8.48 2.37 -2.92
C LEU A 95 9.01 2.42 -1.49
N ASN A 96 9.63 3.54 -1.14
CA ASN A 96 10.18 3.77 0.20
C ASN A 96 9.73 5.13 0.74
N PHE A 97 9.47 5.18 2.05
CA PHE A 97 9.11 6.39 2.77
C PHE A 97 10.13 6.68 3.86
N GLN A 98 10.54 7.93 3.93
CA GLN A 98 11.39 8.49 4.98
C GLN A 98 10.76 9.78 5.51
N SER A 99 11.10 10.19 6.72
CA SER A 99 10.61 11.44 7.27
C SER A 99 11.64 12.18 8.11
N ASN A 100 11.40 13.47 8.25
CA ASN A 100 12.12 14.31 9.20
C ASN A 100 11.09 15.08 10.09
N PRO A 101 11.07 14.85 11.42
CA PRO A 101 11.92 13.89 12.17
C PRO A 101 11.68 12.42 11.73
N PRO A 102 12.69 11.53 11.94
CA PRO A 102 12.62 10.17 11.47
C PRO A 102 11.55 9.35 12.20
N LEU A 103 10.67 8.70 11.44
CA LEU A 103 9.61 7.83 11.93
C LEU A 103 9.64 6.48 11.19
N ALA A 104 9.06 5.46 11.81
CA ALA A 104 8.81 4.19 11.14
C ALA A 104 7.83 4.38 9.96
N THR A 105 7.96 3.58 8.89
CA THR A 105 7.09 3.64 7.71
C THR A 105 5.61 3.53 8.06
N SER A 106 5.24 2.69 9.03
CA SER A 106 3.86 2.57 9.52
C SER A 106 3.33 3.89 10.11
N SER A 107 4.16 4.61 10.88
CA SER A 107 3.79 5.90 11.48
C SER A 107 3.68 6.99 10.41
N ILE A 108 4.57 7.00 9.43
CA ILE A 108 4.50 7.91 8.28
C ILE A 108 3.19 7.70 7.52
N LEU A 109 2.87 6.45 7.18
CA LEU A 109 1.64 6.12 6.45
C LEU A 109 0.37 6.39 7.27
N ALA A 110 0.38 6.16 8.59
CA ALA A 110 -0.74 6.52 9.46
C ALA A 110 -1.04 8.02 9.43
N ARG A 111 0.01 8.86 9.46
CA ARG A 111 -0.12 10.32 9.35
C ARG A 111 -0.57 10.78 7.96
N ILE A 112 -0.08 10.14 6.89
CA ILE A 112 -0.52 10.44 5.53
C ILE A 112 -2.02 10.10 5.35
N LEU A 113 -2.42 8.88 5.75
CA LEU A 113 -3.76 8.36 5.52
C LEU A 113 -4.82 8.97 6.44
N PHE A 114 -4.50 9.16 7.72
CA PHE A 114 -5.47 9.45 8.77
C PHE A 114 -5.16 10.72 9.56
N ASN A 115 -4.01 11.33 9.35
CA ASN A 115 -3.50 12.46 10.14
C ASN A 115 -3.44 12.15 11.64
N LYS A 116 -3.06 10.92 11.99
CA LYS A 116 -3.02 10.37 13.35
C LYS A 116 -1.74 9.58 13.56
N ASP A 117 -1.36 9.44 14.82
CA ASP A 117 -0.35 8.45 15.20
C ASP A 117 -0.94 7.02 15.17
N VAL A 118 -0.05 6.03 15.03
CA VAL A 118 -0.46 4.62 14.97
C VAL A 118 -1.25 4.20 16.20
N SER A 119 -0.89 4.71 17.38
CA SER A 119 -1.56 4.45 18.67
C SER A 119 -2.98 5.04 18.77
N GLU A 120 -3.32 6.01 17.92
CA GLU A 120 -4.62 6.67 17.90
C GLU A 120 -5.59 6.09 16.87
N LEU A 121 -5.14 5.09 16.10
CA LEU A 121 -5.95 4.46 15.09
C LEU A 121 -7.01 3.55 15.71
N ASN A 122 -8.24 3.65 15.22
CA ASN A 122 -9.24 2.64 15.51
C ASN A 122 -8.99 1.36 14.70
N ALA A 123 -9.70 0.27 15.01
CA ALA A 123 -9.49 -1.04 14.38
C ALA A 123 -9.63 -1.01 12.84
N SER A 124 -10.60 -0.24 12.31
CA SER A 124 -10.79 -0.11 10.86
C SER A 124 -9.62 0.63 10.19
N GLN A 125 -9.15 1.73 10.80
CA GLN A 125 -8.00 2.49 10.31
C GLN A 125 -6.71 1.65 10.36
N ALA A 126 -6.52 0.89 11.45
CA ALA A 126 -5.41 -0.04 11.57
C ALA A 126 -5.43 -1.11 10.47
N GLY A 127 -6.61 -1.64 10.13
CA GLY A 127 -6.81 -2.57 9.02
C GLY A 127 -6.43 -1.96 7.67
N GLN A 128 -6.89 -0.75 7.40
CA GLN A 128 -6.55 -0.04 6.17
C GLN A 128 -5.06 0.27 6.07
N LEU A 129 -4.43 0.65 7.18
CA LEU A 129 -2.99 0.87 7.24
C LEU A 129 -2.22 -0.42 6.91
N ALA A 130 -2.57 -1.52 7.55
CA ALA A 130 -1.95 -2.82 7.30
C ALA A 130 -2.09 -3.24 5.83
N TYR A 131 -3.30 -3.13 5.26
CA TYR A 131 -3.54 -3.40 3.85
C TYR A 131 -2.67 -2.53 2.93
N THR A 132 -2.58 -1.22 3.23
CA THR A 132 -1.76 -0.29 2.45
C THR A 132 -0.29 -0.69 2.49
N ILE A 133 0.25 -1.00 3.66
CA ILE A 133 1.65 -1.42 3.80
C ILE A 133 1.94 -2.69 3.00
N ILE A 134 1.06 -3.68 3.09
CA ILE A 134 1.19 -4.93 2.34
C ILE A 134 1.16 -4.67 0.83
N SER A 135 0.21 -3.85 0.38
CA SER A 135 0.05 -3.52 -1.05
C SER A 135 1.26 -2.75 -1.60
N LEU A 136 1.89 -1.91 -0.80
CA LEU A 136 3.06 -1.13 -1.18
C LEU A 136 4.38 -1.91 -1.09
N SER A 137 4.43 -2.94 -0.24
CA SER A 137 5.66 -3.72 0.00
C SER A 137 6.03 -4.63 -1.18
N GLY A 138 5.13 -4.84 -2.14
CA GLY A 138 5.32 -5.83 -3.18
C GLY A 138 5.62 -7.19 -2.56
N ASN A 139 6.70 -7.83 -3.01
CA ASN A 139 7.17 -9.11 -2.44
C ASN A 139 8.10 -8.91 -1.22
N SER A 140 8.13 -7.74 -0.61
CA SER A 140 9.03 -7.41 0.50
C SER A 140 8.45 -7.88 1.83
N GLY A 141 8.76 -9.00 2.14
CA GLY A 141 8.76 -9.83 3.27
C GLY A 141 8.36 -9.43 4.71
N PRO A 142 8.64 -10.35 5.63
CA PRO A 142 8.07 -10.41 7.00
C PRO A 142 8.34 -9.21 7.92
N SER A 143 9.36 -8.38 7.65
CA SER A 143 9.80 -7.34 8.57
C SER A 143 8.79 -6.19 8.78
N ILE A 144 7.99 -5.87 7.76
CA ILE A 144 6.97 -4.82 7.87
C ILE A 144 5.77 -5.35 8.66
N LEU A 145 5.40 -6.59 8.43
CA LEU A 145 4.35 -7.27 9.18
C LEU A 145 4.71 -7.38 10.67
N GLU A 146 5.96 -7.69 10.98
CA GLU A 146 6.47 -7.76 12.36
C GLU A 146 6.44 -6.39 13.06
N THR A 147 6.73 -5.31 12.33
CA THR A 147 6.64 -3.94 12.85
C THR A 147 5.18 -3.55 13.15
N ILE A 148 4.23 -3.96 12.30
CA ILE A 148 2.81 -3.73 12.51
C ILE A 148 2.33 -4.51 13.76
N HIS A 149 2.70 -5.77 13.90
CA HIS A 149 2.41 -6.58 15.08
C HIS A 149 2.84 -5.86 16.37
N LYS A 150 4.08 -5.39 16.40
CA LYS A 150 4.70 -4.83 17.59
C LYS A 150 4.12 -3.46 17.99
N ASN A 151 3.79 -2.61 17.02
CA ASN A 151 3.36 -1.24 17.28
C ASN A 151 1.85 -1.10 17.44
N LEU A 152 1.05 -1.99 16.84
CA LEU A 152 -0.41 -1.95 16.92
C LEU A 152 -0.97 -2.87 18.02
N GLY A 153 -0.13 -3.69 18.66
CA GLY A 153 -0.60 -4.69 19.61
C GLY A 153 -1.56 -5.68 18.98
N ILE A 154 -1.28 -6.08 17.73
CA ILE A 154 -2.06 -7.04 16.96
C ILE A 154 -1.47 -8.41 17.22
N ASP A 155 -2.31 -9.37 17.56
CA ASP A 155 -1.88 -10.74 17.86
C ASP A 155 -1.97 -11.68 16.64
N ARG A 156 -2.87 -11.35 15.70
CA ARG A 156 -3.04 -12.08 14.44
C ARG A 156 -3.14 -11.12 13.26
N LEU A 157 -2.37 -11.35 12.23
CA LEU A 157 -2.49 -10.71 10.93
C LEU A 157 -2.60 -11.80 9.87
N GLY A 158 -3.70 -11.80 9.14
CA GLY A 158 -3.97 -12.73 8.05
C GLY A 158 -4.24 -11.99 6.75
N ILE A 159 -3.79 -12.57 5.64
CA ILE A 159 -4.18 -12.15 4.30
C ILE A 159 -4.77 -13.38 3.65
N SER A 160 -5.99 -13.25 3.17
CA SER A 160 -6.63 -14.28 2.35
C SER A 160 -6.98 -13.71 1.00
N ALA A 161 -6.69 -14.48 -0.05
CA ALA A 161 -7.15 -14.20 -1.39
C ALA A 161 -8.24 -15.20 -1.74
N ASN A 162 -9.36 -14.72 -2.25
CA ASN A 162 -10.39 -15.59 -2.80
C ASN A 162 -9.94 -16.01 -4.21
N GLU A 163 -9.70 -17.29 -4.42
CA GLU A 163 -9.18 -17.83 -5.68
C GLU A 163 -10.16 -17.66 -6.86
N GLU A 164 -11.46 -17.65 -6.59
CA GLU A 164 -12.49 -17.52 -7.62
C GLU A 164 -12.68 -16.07 -8.08
N THR A 165 -12.57 -15.11 -7.16
CA THR A 165 -12.84 -13.70 -7.44
C THR A 165 -11.59 -12.84 -7.52
N GLY A 166 -10.42 -13.37 -7.15
CA GLY A 166 -9.15 -12.64 -7.05
C GLY A 166 -9.15 -11.55 -5.96
N LYS A 167 -10.18 -11.51 -5.11
CA LYS A 167 -10.32 -10.49 -4.07
C LYS A 167 -9.45 -10.80 -2.87
N VAL A 168 -8.73 -9.79 -2.40
CA VAL A 168 -7.89 -9.88 -1.22
C VAL A 168 -8.64 -9.33 -0.02
N SER A 169 -8.60 -10.05 1.09
CA SER A 169 -9.05 -9.57 2.40
C SER A 169 -7.90 -9.58 3.41
N VAL A 170 -7.88 -8.57 4.25
CA VAL A 170 -6.93 -8.45 5.36
C VAL A 170 -7.67 -8.70 6.65
N GLN A 171 -7.10 -9.55 7.48
CA GLN A 171 -7.65 -9.91 8.79
C GLN A 171 -6.68 -9.45 9.87
N ILE A 172 -7.20 -8.74 10.87
CA ILE A 172 -6.44 -8.27 12.02
C ILE A 172 -7.14 -8.78 13.26
N GLY A 173 -6.43 -9.57 14.05
CA GLY A 173 -6.95 -10.14 15.28
C GLY A 173 -6.19 -9.66 16.50
N LYS A 174 -6.91 -9.49 17.61
CA LYS A 174 -6.37 -9.17 18.92
C LYS A 174 -7.03 -10.00 20.00
N TYR A 175 -6.22 -10.59 20.88
CA TYR A 175 -6.73 -11.23 22.09
C TYR A 175 -7.18 -10.17 23.09
N LEU A 176 -8.42 -10.26 23.54
CA LEU A 176 -8.93 -9.44 24.65
C LEU A 176 -8.59 -10.06 26.01
N THR A 177 -8.65 -11.38 26.06
CA THR A 177 -8.27 -12.21 27.22
C THR A 177 -7.76 -13.55 26.69
N GLU A 178 -7.25 -14.40 27.58
CA GLU A 178 -6.94 -15.79 27.21
C GLU A 178 -8.19 -16.49 26.63
N GLY A 179 -8.06 -16.98 25.39
CA GLY A 179 -9.10 -17.71 24.69
C GLY A 179 -10.18 -16.85 24.01
N VAL A 180 -10.14 -15.50 24.09
CA VAL A 180 -11.09 -14.64 23.40
C VAL A 180 -10.36 -13.72 22.43
N MET A 181 -10.55 -13.93 21.13
CA MET A 181 -9.97 -13.11 20.08
C MET A 181 -11.06 -12.39 19.28
N ILE A 182 -10.82 -11.11 19.02
CA ILE A 182 -11.62 -10.35 18.07
C ILE A 182 -10.78 -10.16 16.81
N THR A 183 -11.34 -10.51 15.66
CA THR A 183 -10.74 -10.33 14.36
C THR A 183 -11.61 -9.39 13.52
N LEU A 184 -11.01 -8.32 13.01
CA LEU A 184 -11.60 -7.49 11.98
C LEU A 184 -11.10 -8.00 10.63
N SER A 185 -12.03 -8.29 9.73
CA SER A 185 -11.73 -8.64 8.35
C SER A 185 -12.22 -7.54 7.43
N GLN A 186 -11.34 -7.04 6.59
CA GLN A 186 -11.60 -5.97 5.62
C GLN A 186 -11.28 -6.46 4.21
N SER A 187 -12.25 -6.41 3.32
CA SER A 187 -12.07 -6.57 1.89
C SER A 187 -12.47 -5.29 1.15
N THR A 188 -12.33 -5.29 -0.17
CA THR A 188 -12.73 -4.15 -1.02
C THR A 188 -14.23 -3.85 -0.99
N GLU A 189 -15.07 -4.83 -0.62
CA GLU A 189 -16.53 -4.69 -0.66
C GLU A 189 -17.21 -4.84 0.70
N HIS A 190 -16.60 -5.59 1.60
CA HIS A 190 -17.23 -5.96 2.87
C HIS A 190 -16.26 -5.82 4.03
N SER A 191 -16.80 -5.36 5.14
CA SER A 191 -16.11 -5.36 6.44
C SER A 191 -16.93 -6.20 7.40
N HIS A 192 -16.28 -7.10 8.12
CA HIS A 192 -16.94 -7.91 9.12
C HIS A 192 -16.05 -8.10 10.35
N VAL A 193 -16.69 -8.26 11.49
CA VAL A 193 -16.04 -8.58 12.75
C VAL A 193 -16.31 -10.03 13.07
N ILE A 194 -15.25 -10.73 13.45
CA ILE A 194 -15.28 -12.10 13.90
C ILE A 194 -14.86 -12.11 15.36
N VAL A 195 -15.68 -12.69 16.23
CA VAL A 195 -15.33 -12.97 17.61
C VAL A 195 -15.12 -14.46 17.72
N GLU A 196 -13.93 -14.86 18.13
CA GLU A 196 -13.55 -16.25 18.37
C GLU A 196 -13.38 -16.48 19.88
N VAL A 197 -14.03 -17.49 20.39
CA VAL A 197 -13.89 -17.92 21.77
C VAL A 197 -13.36 -19.34 21.77
N GLU A 198 -12.15 -19.53 22.30
CA GLU A 198 -11.55 -20.83 22.47
C GLU A 198 -12.11 -21.46 23.75
N LEU A 199 -12.77 -22.59 23.57
CA LEU A 199 -13.31 -23.40 24.66
C LEU A 199 -12.31 -24.50 25.03
N LYS A 200 -12.54 -25.16 26.17
CA LYS A 200 -11.72 -26.33 26.57
C LYS A 200 -11.75 -27.38 25.46
N GLU A 201 -10.65 -28.14 25.34
CA GLU A 201 -10.50 -29.26 24.38
C GLU A 201 -10.37 -28.88 22.90
N GLY A 202 -9.90 -27.66 22.59
CA GLY A 202 -9.64 -27.23 21.21
C GLY A 202 -10.89 -26.92 20.39
N PHE A 203 -12.03 -26.69 21.04
CA PHE A 203 -13.22 -26.19 20.38
C PHE A 203 -13.18 -24.67 20.29
N VAL A 204 -13.49 -24.14 19.11
CA VAL A 204 -13.61 -22.69 18.86
C VAL A 204 -15.04 -22.36 18.48
N LEU A 205 -15.64 -21.46 19.22
CA LEU A 205 -16.92 -20.83 18.86
C LEU A 205 -16.63 -19.51 18.14
N GLN A 206 -17.15 -19.36 16.93
CA GLN A 206 -16.97 -18.16 16.11
C GLN A 206 -18.31 -17.50 15.87
N ALA A 207 -18.39 -16.21 16.18
CA ALA A 207 -19.51 -15.34 15.81
C ALA A 207 -19.02 -14.28 14.81
N GLU A 208 -19.71 -14.14 13.69
CA GLU A 208 -19.36 -13.20 12.62
C GLU A 208 -20.54 -12.25 12.39
N THR A 209 -20.23 -10.94 12.29
CA THR A 209 -21.21 -9.91 11.93
C THR A 209 -20.71 -9.04 10.78
N HIS A 210 -21.58 -8.74 9.83
CA HIS A 210 -21.30 -7.92 8.66
C HIS A 210 -21.83 -6.50 8.87
N PHE A 211 -21.02 -5.48 8.58
CA PHE A 211 -21.40 -4.09 8.79
C PHE A 211 -22.43 -3.56 7.78
N ASN A 212 -22.55 -4.18 6.61
CA ASN A 212 -23.40 -3.70 5.51
C ASN A 212 -24.68 -4.54 5.29
N ASP A 213 -24.89 -5.59 6.06
CA ASP A 213 -26.06 -6.44 5.93
C ASP A 213 -26.83 -6.45 7.25
N GLN A 214 -28.17 -6.50 7.20
CA GLN A 214 -29.03 -6.40 8.38
C GLN A 214 -28.71 -7.50 9.41
N GLY A 215 -27.62 -7.31 10.18
CA GLY A 215 -27.33 -8.09 11.37
C GLY A 215 -27.28 -9.61 11.19
N LYS A 216 -26.66 -10.08 10.12
CA LYS A 216 -26.47 -11.53 9.95
C LYS A 216 -25.41 -12.04 10.89
N TYR A 217 -25.81 -12.87 11.85
CA TYR A 217 -24.90 -13.56 12.75
C TYR A 217 -24.68 -14.99 12.26
N ILE A 218 -23.43 -15.37 12.06
CA ILE A 218 -23.06 -16.75 11.69
C ILE A 218 -22.31 -17.35 12.86
N PHE A 219 -22.81 -18.47 13.37
CA PHE A 219 -22.11 -19.25 14.39
C PHE A 219 -21.45 -20.44 13.71
N LYS A 220 -20.14 -20.58 13.90
CA LYS A 220 -19.36 -21.70 13.42
C LYS A 220 -18.74 -22.42 14.61
N TRP A 221 -18.75 -23.73 14.53
CA TRP A 221 -18.14 -24.60 15.52
C TRP A 221 -17.06 -25.41 14.83
N ASN A 222 -15.81 -25.24 15.26
CA ASN A 222 -14.68 -25.97 14.71
C ASN A 222 -13.90 -26.66 15.84
N LYS A 223 -13.39 -27.85 15.56
CA LYS A 223 -12.46 -28.54 16.43
C LYS A 223 -11.08 -28.48 15.78
N ASN A 224 -10.14 -27.81 16.43
CA ASN A 224 -8.74 -27.81 16.03
C ASN A 224 -8.09 -29.12 16.48
N TYR A 225 -7.50 -29.86 15.57
CA TYR A 225 -6.71 -31.06 15.83
C TYR A 225 -5.24 -30.70 15.92
#